data_4336bd9921e869f2efb57fc0240d77f5
#
_entry.id   4336bd9921e869f2efb57fc0240d77f5
#
_cell.length_a   1.000
_cell.length_b   1.000
_cell.length_c   1.000
_cell.angle_alpha   90.00
_cell.angle_beta   90.00
_cell.angle_gamma   90.00
#
_symmetry.space_group_name_H-M   'P 1'
#
loop_
_entity.id
_entity.type
_entity.pdbx_description
1 polymer ?
#
loop_
_entity_poly.entity_id
_entity_poly.type
_entity_poly.pdbx_seq_one_letter_code
_entity_poly.pdbx_strand_id
1 'polypeptide(L)'
;SYLEDPKVGHAFVYVCTIQRMTTYLLGPNAGRAYGIEDEPIEEDAGRLNIPIHAFDIVIADECHRGCTAAEQSVWRNTLNHFDAIKVGLTATPAVHTTSYFGEPVFRYEYERAVREGYLVDYDAVAISSDVRMNGIFLSEGEQVEIIDPEKGSRFYDSLEDERQFDSTEIERKVTSPDSNRKILQEIKRYGEEHETRYGRFPKTLIFAANDLPHTSHADQLVRQARELFNRGESFVDKITGKVDRPLQHIREFRNRKEPAIVVTVDLLSTGVDIPDLEYIVFLRPVKSRI
;
A
#
# COMPACT_ATOMS: atom_id res chain seq x y z
N SER A 1 -3.65 -28.78 -19.33
CA SER A 1 -3.45 -28.01 -18.08
C SER A 1 -4.06 -28.78 -16.92
N TYR A 2 -3.43 -28.74 -15.74
CA TYR A 2 -3.99 -29.34 -14.50
C TYR A 2 -5.37 -28.77 -14.13
N LEU A 3 -5.65 -27.54 -14.53
CA LEU A 3 -6.92 -26.88 -14.28
C LEU A 3 -8.04 -27.36 -15.19
N GLU A 4 -7.72 -27.87 -16.38
CA GLU A 4 -8.71 -28.36 -17.34
C GLU A 4 -9.10 -29.82 -17.07
N ASP A 5 -8.18 -30.61 -16.51
CA ASP A 5 -8.44 -31.99 -16.09
C ASP A 5 -7.84 -32.23 -14.69
N PRO A 6 -8.57 -31.86 -13.64
CA PRO A 6 -8.10 -32.01 -12.26
C PRO A 6 -7.89 -33.48 -11.82
N LYS A 7 -8.44 -34.46 -12.56
CA LYS A 7 -8.23 -35.89 -12.26
C LYS A 7 -6.84 -36.40 -12.61
N VAL A 8 -6.13 -35.71 -13.49
CA VAL A 8 -4.78 -36.06 -13.92
C VAL A 8 -3.72 -35.41 -13.03
N GLY A 9 -4.09 -34.39 -12.24
CA GLY A 9 -3.18 -33.64 -11.39
C GLY A 9 -2.99 -34.26 -10.02
N HIS A 10 -1.75 -34.19 -9.50
CA HIS A 10 -1.42 -34.60 -8.15
C HIS A 10 -1.44 -33.43 -7.14
N ALA A 11 -1.86 -32.25 -7.56
CA ALA A 11 -1.94 -31.08 -6.70
C ALA A 11 -3.30 -31.01 -5.99
N PHE A 12 -3.27 -31.00 -4.65
CA PHE A 12 -4.46 -30.80 -3.81
C PHE A 12 -4.81 -29.35 -3.60
N VAL A 13 -3.83 -28.46 -3.70
CA VAL A 13 -4.00 -27.03 -3.47
C VAL A 13 -3.46 -26.25 -4.65
N TYR A 14 -4.26 -25.32 -5.15
CA TYR A 14 -3.92 -24.36 -6.16
C TYR A 14 -3.86 -22.97 -5.56
N VAL A 15 -2.75 -22.27 -5.72
CA VAL A 15 -2.58 -20.88 -5.28
C VAL A 15 -2.35 -20.02 -6.51
N CYS A 16 -3.19 -19.02 -6.70
CA CYS A 16 -3.05 -18.04 -7.78
C CYS A 16 -3.69 -16.71 -7.39
N THR A 17 -3.34 -15.64 -8.10
CA THR A 17 -4.04 -14.36 -7.96
C THR A 17 -5.42 -14.43 -8.61
N ILE A 18 -6.34 -13.56 -8.15
CA ILE A 18 -7.68 -13.46 -8.76
C ILE A 18 -7.58 -13.03 -10.22
N GLN A 19 -6.63 -12.15 -10.55
CA GLN A 19 -6.37 -11.68 -11.90
C GLN A 19 -6.01 -12.84 -12.84
N ARG A 20 -5.11 -13.70 -12.37
CA ARG A 20 -4.66 -14.86 -13.15
C ARG A 20 -5.80 -15.86 -13.36
N MET A 21 -6.59 -16.13 -12.32
CA MET A 21 -7.77 -17.00 -12.45
C MET A 21 -8.80 -16.40 -13.41
N THR A 22 -9.05 -15.10 -13.32
CA THR A 22 -9.94 -14.38 -14.25
C THR A 22 -9.45 -14.51 -15.70
N THR A 23 -8.14 -14.34 -15.93
CA THR A 23 -7.54 -14.52 -17.27
C THR A 23 -7.73 -15.94 -17.80
N TYR A 24 -7.56 -16.95 -16.97
CA TYR A 24 -7.80 -18.35 -17.36
C TYR A 24 -9.27 -18.63 -17.68
N LEU A 25 -10.21 -18.05 -16.95
CA LEU A 25 -11.65 -18.28 -17.18
C LEU A 25 -12.20 -17.46 -18.34
N LEU A 26 -11.86 -16.20 -18.43
CA LEU A 26 -12.48 -15.21 -19.32
C LEU A 26 -11.59 -14.77 -20.49
N GLY A 27 -10.31 -15.12 -20.45
CA GLY A 27 -9.30 -14.72 -21.43
C GLY A 27 -8.55 -13.44 -21.07
N PRO A 28 -7.43 -13.15 -21.77
CA PRO A 28 -6.51 -12.08 -21.41
C PRO A 28 -7.11 -10.66 -21.50
N ASN A 29 -8.13 -10.47 -22.33
CA ASN A 29 -8.78 -9.16 -22.48
C ASN A 29 -9.71 -8.82 -21.30
N ALA A 30 -10.17 -9.81 -20.54
CA ALA A 30 -11.07 -9.58 -19.41
C ALA A 30 -10.35 -8.87 -18.25
N GLY A 31 -9.10 -9.22 -17.95
CA GLY A 31 -8.30 -8.54 -16.92
C GLY A 31 -8.08 -7.06 -17.25
N ARG A 32 -7.75 -6.74 -18.50
CA ARG A 32 -7.52 -5.37 -18.98
C ARG A 32 -8.79 -4.51 -18.99
N ALA A 33 -9.93 -5.11 -19.37
CA ALA A 33 -11.21 -4.38 -19.42
C ALA A 33 -11.71 -3.91 -18.05
N TYR A 34 -11.20 -4.49 -16.97
CA TYR A 34 -11.59 -4.18 -15.59
C TYR A 34 -10.57 -3.35 -14.80
N GLY A 35 -9.56 -2.76 -15.48
CA GLY A 35 -8.60 -1.83 -14.84
C GLY A 35 -7.65 -2.50 -13.84
N ILE A 36 -7.47 -3.81 -13.92
CA ILE A 36 -6.51 -4.54 -13.10
C ILE A 36 -5.14 -4.48 -13.80
N GLU A 37 -4.50 -3.30 -13.72
CA GLU A 37 -3.24 -3.01 -14.45
C GLU A 37 -1.98 -3.34 -13.65
N ASP A 38 -2.10 -3.69 -12.36
CA ASP A 38 -0.95 -3.71 -11.44
C ASP A 38 -0.09 -4.99 -11.46
N GLU A 39 -0.47 -6.03 -12.20
CA GLU A 39 0.37 -7.21 -12.37
C GLU A 39 0.71 -7.47 -13.85
N PRO A 40 1.97 -7.81 -14.16
CA PRO A 40 2.33 -8.24 -15.51
C PRO A 40 1.54 -9.50 -15.86
N ILE A 41 0.57 -9.36 -16.76
CA ILE A 41 -0.13 -10.50 -17.36
C ILE A 41 0.90 -11.18 -18.26
N GLU A 42 1.25 -12.42 -17.97
CA GLU A 42 2.04 -13.24 -18.90
C GLU A 42 1.28 -13.27 -20.23
N GLU A 43 1.89 -12.74 -21.28
CA GLU A 43 1.28 -12.59 -22.62
C GLU A 43 0.81 -13.93 -23.21
N ASP A 44 1.34 -15.05 -22.70
CA ASP A 44 1.02 -16.42 -23.12
C ASP A 44 -0.14 -17.06 -22.36
N ALA A 45 -0.77 -16.37 -21.39
CA ALA A 45 -1.90 -16.94 -20.62
C ALA A 45 -3.17 -16.98 -21.47
N GLY A 46 -3.40 -18.06 -22.19
CA GLY A 46 -4.63 -18.31 -22.92
C GLY A 46 -5.80 -18.67 -22.00
N ARG A 47 -7.04 -18.47 -22.50
CA ARG A 47 -8.24 -18.95 -21.81
C ARG A 47 -8.20 -20.47 -21.70
N LEU A 48 -8.49 -20.99 -20.49
CA LEU A 48 -8.60 -22.40 -20.19
C LEU A 48 -10.06 -22.81 -20.04
N ASN A 49 -10.37 -24.05 -20.38
CA ASN A 49 -11.71 -24.62 -20.15
C ASN A 49 -11.76 -25.31 -18.78
N ILE A 50 -11.79 -24.53 -17.71
CA ILE A 50 -11.79 -25.02 -16.33
C ILE A 50 -13.21 -25.47 -15.97
N PRO A 51 -13.40 -26.75 -15.56
CA PRO A 51 -14.70 -27.22 -15.14
C PRO A 51 -15.24 -26.50 -13.91
N ILE A 52 -16.54 -26.31 -13.84
CA ILE A 52 -17.19 -25.66 -12.68
C ILE A 52 -16.94 -26.41 -11.36
N HIS A 53 -16.71 -27.70 -11.45
CA HIS A 53 -16.45 -28.63 -10.32
C HIS A 53 -14.95 -28.93 -10.15
N ALA A 54 -14.07 -28.07 -10.67
CA ALA A 54 -12.61 -28.25 -10.55
C ALA A 54 -12.12 -28.18 -9.09
N PHE A 55 -12.86 -27.48 -8.23
CA PHE A 55 -12.54 -27.31 -6.81
C PHE A 55 -13.75 -27.57 -5.93
N ASP A 56 -13.53 -28.20 -4.78
CA ASP A 56 -14.56 -28.39 -3.75
C ASP A 56 -14.65 -27.17 -2.82
N ILE A 57 -13.51 -26.47 -2.62
CA ILE A 57 -13.39 -25.29 -1.75
C ILE A 57 -12.57 -24.23 -2.46
N VAL A 58 -13.05 -23.01 -2.42
CA VAL A 58 -12.31 -21.81 -2.86
C VAL A 58 -12.13 -20.88 -1.67
N ILE A 59 -10.86 -20.60 -1.31
CA ILE A 59 -10.51 -19.67 -0.25
C ILE A 59 -10.02 -18.39 -0.91
N ALA A 60 -10.72 -17.28 -0.63
CA ALA A 60 -10.40 -15.96 -1.12
C ALA A 60 -9.78 -15.14 0.02
N ASP A 61 -8.46 -14.96 -0.03
CA ASP A 61 -7.75 -14.11 0.92
C ASP A 61 -7.86 -12.65 0.53
N GLU A 62 -7.79 -11.74 1.52
CA GLU A 62 -8.00 -10.29 1.34
C GLU A 62 -9.28 -9.97 0.55
N CYS A 63 -10.36 -10.70 0.84
CA CYS A 63 -11.60 -10.67 0.07
C CYS A 63 -12.38 -9.34 0.18
N HIS A 64 -11.87 -8.37 0.97
CA HIS A 64 -12.35 -6.99 1.00
C HIS A 64 -11.86 -6.16 -0.20
N ARG A 65 -10.84 -6.64 -0.93
CA ARG A 65 -10.36 -5.97 -2.14
C ARG A 65 -11.45 -5.91 -3.21
N GLY A 66 -11.36 -4.93 -4.08
CA GLY A 66 -12.42 -4.63 -5.04
C GLY A 66 -13.21 -3.41 -4.60
N CYS A 67 -12.56 -2.22 -4.65
CA CYS A 67 -13.18 -0.97 -4.23
C CYS A 67 -14.14 -0.39 -5.28
N THR A 68 -13.98 -0.77 -6.55
CA THR A 68 -14.84 -0.33 -7.65
C THR A 68 -15.91 -1.37 -8.01
N ALA A 69 -17.02 -0.93 -8.61
CA ALA A 69 -18.06 -1.83 -9.09
C ALA A 69 -17.52 -2.83 -10.14
N ALA A 70 -16.56 -2.42 -10.95
CA ALA A 70 -15.91 -3.25 -11.94
C ALA A 70 -15.09 -4.37 -11.30
N GLU A 71 -14.24 -4.04 -10.32
CA GLU A 71 -13.43 -5.02 -9.57
C GLU A 71 -14.31 -6.02 -8.82
N GLN A 72 -15.38 -5.56 -8.17
CA GLN A 72 -16.36 -6.43 -7.51
C GLN A 72 -17.03 -7.38 -8.49
N SER A 73 -17.34 -6.94 -9.70
CA SER A 73 -17.89 -7.77 -10.76
C SER A 73 -16.90 -8.87 -11.18
N VAL A 74 -15.62 -8.54 -11.34
CA VAL A 74 -14.56 -9.52 -11.66
C VAL A 74 -14.46 -10.59 -10.58
N TRP A 75 -14.35 -10.18 -9.32
CA TRP A 75 -14.28 -11.08 -8.18
C TRP A 75 -15.48 -12.04 -8.16
N ARG A 76 -16.69 -11.49 -8.25
CA ARG A 76 -17.93 -12.27 -8.22
C ARG A 76 -18.02 -13.23 -9.40
N ASN A 77 -17.72 -12.79 -10.62
CA ASN A 77 -17.77 -13.62 -11.80
C ASN A 77 -16.78 -14.78 -11.72
N THR A 78 -15.56 -14.50 -11.26
CA THR A 78 -14.52 -15.52 -11.11
C THR A 78 -14.89 -16.55 -10.03
N LEU A 79 -15.35 -16.10 -8.86
CA LEU A 79 -15.73 -16.98 -7.77
C LEU A 79 -17.01 -17.77 -8.10
N ASN A 80 -18.01 -17.15 -8.76
CA ASN A 80 -19.28 -17.78 -9.12
C ASN A 80 -19.15 -18.82 -10.23
N HIS A 81 -18.04 -18.81 -10.97
CA HIS A 81 -17.77 -19.86 -11.94
C HIS A 81 -17.74 -21.25 -11.29
N PHE A 82 -17.19 -21.35 -10.08
CA PHE A 82 -17.00 -22.64 -9.40
C PHE A 82 -18.20 -23.02 -8.56
N ASP A 83 -18.66 -24.26 -8.72
CA ASP A 83 -19.61 -24.91 -7.82
C ASP A 83 -18.85 -25.48 -6.61
N ALA A 84 -18.45 -24.59 -5.70
CA ALA A 84 -17.57 -24.87 -4.57
C ALA A 84 -18.05 -24.13 -3.32
N ILE A 85 -17.64 -24.62 -2.16
CA ILE A 85 -17.77 -23.87 -0.90
C ILE A 85 -16.80 -22.69 -0.96
N LYS A 86 -17.32 -21.47 -0.74
CA LYS A 86 -16.51 -20.23 -0.79
C LYS A 86 -16.26 -19.71 0.61
N VAL A 87 -14.98 -19.54 0.94
CA VAL A 87 -14.51 -19.01 2.23
C VAL A 87 -13.77 -17.71 1.98
N GLY A 88 -14.25 -16.62 2.57
CA GLY A 88 -13.59 -15.32 2.52
C GLY A 88 -12.75 -15.10 3.79
N LEU A 89 -11.50 -14.67 3.63
CA LEU A 89 -10.62 -14.24 4.71
C LEU A 89 -10.34 -12.74 4.54
N THR A 90 -10.45 -11.98 5.62
CA THR A 90 -10.12 -10.55 5.63
C THR A 90 -9.95 -10.03 7.05
N ALA A 91 -9.02 -9.11 7.25
CA ALA A 91 -8.89 -8.35 8.48
C ALA A 91 -9.93 -7.20 8.54
N THR A 92 -10.42 -6.72 7.40
CA THR A 92 -11.27 -5.53 7.28
C THR A 92 -12.51 -5.82 6.41
N PRO A 93 -13.54 -6.50 6.96
CA PRO A 93 -14.74 -6.84 6.19
C PRO A 93 -15.48 -5.58 5.73
N ALA A 94 -15.61 -5.44 4.43
CA ALA A 94 -16.39 -4.37 3.80
C ALA A 94 -17.84 -4.81 3.56
N VAL A 95 -18.75 -3.85 3.31
CA VAL A 95 -20.17 -4.13 3.04
C VAL A 95 -20.37 -5.10 1.88
N HIS A 96 -19.60 -4.95 0.81
CA HIS A 96 -19.69 -5.84 -0.35
C HIS A 96 -19.19 -7.26 -0.07
N THR A 97 -18.25 -7.41 0.88
CA THR A 97 -17.73 -8.70 1.34
C THR A 97 -18.80 -9.46 2.10
N THR A 98 -19.42 -8.82 3.10
CA THR A 98 -20.51 -9.42 3.87
C THR A 98 -21.75 -9.69 3.00
N SER A 99 -22.01 -8.85 2.00
CA SER A 99 -23.09 -9.11 1.02
C SER A 99 -22.86 -10.35 0.16
N TYR A 100 -21.60 -10.74 -0.07
CA TYR A 100 -21.27 -11.90 -0.90
C TYR A 100 -21.04 -13.18 -0.08
N PHE A 101 -20.24 -13.12 0.98
CA PHE A 101 -19.89 -14.28 1.81
C PHE A 101 -20.84 -14.53 2.98
N GLY A 102 -21.72 -13.57 3.31
CA GLY A 102 -22.56 -13.60 4.50
C GLY A 102 -21.85 -13.02 5.74
N GLU A 103 -22.49 -13.23 6.90
CA GLU A 103 -21.90 -12.81 8.19
C GLU A 103 -20.67 -13.66 8.52
N PRO A 104 -19.65 -13.05 9.15
CA PRO A 104 -18.46 -13.78 9.56
C PRO A 104 -18.76 -14.93 10.51
N VAL A 105 -18.35 -16.12 10.16
CA VAL A 105 -18.49 -17.35 10.99
C VAL A 105 -17.44 -17.42 12.10
N PHE A 106 -16.35 -16.67 11.96
CA PHE A 106 -15.29 -16.57 12.95
C PHE A 106 -14.72 -15.14 12.93
N ARG A 107 -14.47 -14.60 14.13
CA ARG A 107 -13.83 -13.30 14.34
C ARG A 107 -12.69 -13.44 15.33
N TYR A 108 -11.53 -12.87 14.93
CA TYR A 108 -10.35 -12.80 15.78
C TYR A 108 -9.92 -11.34 15.87
N GLU A 109 -10.49 -10.63 16.83
CA GLU A 109 -10.35 -9.19 16.98
C GLU A 109 -8.96 -8.81 17.51
N TYR A 110 -8.53 -7.58 17.21
CA TYR A 110 -7.20 -7.04 17.57
C TYR A 110 -6.90 -7.17 19.06
N GLU A 111 -7.81 -6.75 19.92
CA GLU A 111 -7.63 -6.78 21.39
C GLU A 111 -7.44 -8.21 21.91
N ARG A 112 -8.09 -9.18 21.27
CA ARG A 112 -7.89 -10.59 21.59
C ARG A 112 -6.51 -11.05 21.17
N ALA A 113 -6.06 -10.69 19.96
CA ALA A 113 -4.75 -11.06 19.44
C ALA A 113 -3.60 -10.46 20.26
N VAL A 114 -3.75 -9.21 20.73
CA VAL A 114 -2.80 -8.55 21.65
C VAL A 114 -2.74 -9.29 22.97
N ARG A 115 -3.91 -9.56 23.59
CA ARG A 115 -4.00 -10.26 24.89
C ARG A 115 -3.42 -11.68 24.83
N GLU A 116 -3.58 -12.37 23.70
CA GLU A 116 -3.04 -13.72 23.47
C GLU A 116 -1.56 -13.69 23.03
N GLY A 117 -0.95 -12.51 22.81
CA GLY A 117 0.45 -12.31 22.49
C GLY A 117 0.80 -12.56 21.01
N TYR A 118 -0.19 -12.63 20.13
CA TYR A 118 0.04 -12.76 18.68
C TYR A 118 0.26 -11.42 17.97
N LEU A 119 -0.29 -10.35 18.51
CA LEU A 119 -0.03 -8.98 18.07
C LEU A 119 0.54 -8.15 19.23
N VAL A 120 1.25 -7.09 18.89
CA VAL A 120 1.73 -6.09 19.85
C VAL A 120 0.73 -4.94 19.95
N ASP A 121 0.66 -4.34 21.12
CA ASP A 121 -0.09 -3.10 21.31
C ASP A 121 0.68 -1.92 20.73
N TYR A 122 0.01 -0.81 20.51
CA TYR A 122 0.62 0.39 19.93
C TYR A 122 0.23 1.66 20.68
N ASP A 123 1.17 2.60 20.70
CA ASP A 123 0.92 3.96 21.15
C ASP A 123 0.76 4.88 19.94
N ALA A 124 -0.33 5.63 19.89
CA ALA A 124 -0.60 6.56 18.81
C ALA A 124 -0.09 7.96 19.16
N VAL A 125 0.83 8.49 18.33
CA VAL A 125 1.36 9.85 18.48
C VAL A 125 0.94 10.69 17.28
N ALA A 126 0.27 11.82 17.53
CA ALA A 126 -0.08 12.78 16.51
C ALA A 126 0.99 13.87 16.43
N ILE A 127 1.66 13.97 15.26
CA ILE A 127 2.60 15.05 14.97
C ILE A 127 1.86 16.11 14.16
N SER A 128 1.67 17.30 14.76
CA SER A 128 0.93 18.39 14.15
C SER A 128 1.88 19.42 13.53
N SER A 129 1.51 19.95 12.36
CA SER A 129 2.10 21.16 11.80
C SER A 129 0.98 22.10 11.39
N ASP A 130 1.23 23.41 11.39
CA ASP A 130 0.22 24.40 11.03
C ASP A 130 -0.37 24.16 9.65
N VAL A 131 0.46 23.79 8.68
CA VAL A 131 0.06 23.45 7.33
C VAL A 131 -0.88 22.23 7.29
N ARG A 132 -0.60 21.18 8.07
CA ARG A 132 -1.45 20.00 8.11
C ARG A 132 -2.72 20.18 8.91
N MET A 133 -2.75 21.13 9.82
CA MET A 133 -3.95 21.46 10.61
C MET A 133 -4.87 22.43 9.88
N ASN A 134 -4.31 23.46 9.24
CA ASN A 134 -5.05 24.60 8.70
C ASN A 134 -5.09 24.65 7.15
N GLY A 135 -4.33 23.78 6.49
CA GLY A 135 -4.17 23.83 5.03
C GLY A 135 -3.14 24.86 4.57
N ILE A 136 -3.11 25.12 3.28
CA ILE A 136 -2.28 26.13 2.64
C ILE A 136 -3.18 27.14 1.96
N PHE A 137 -2.97 28.42 2.29
CA PHE A 137 -3.61 29.54 1.59
C PHE A 137 -2.55 30.24 0.74
N LEU A 138 -2.82 30.40 -0.54
CA LEU A 138 -1.98 31.10 -1.51
C LEU A 138 -2.72 32.35 -1.98
N SER A 139 -2.10 33.50 -1.82
CA SER A 139 -2.71 34.78 -2.18
C SER A 139 -2.61 35.06 -3.68
N GLU A 140 -3.54 35.87 -4.19
CA GLU A 140 -3.46 36.44 -5.55
C GLU A 140 -2.11 37.17 -5.73
N GLY A 141 -1.46 36.95 -6.87
CA GLY A 141 -0.15 37.52 -7.18
C GLY A 141 1.04 36.78 -6.53
N GLU A 142 0.82 35.76 -5.71
CA GLU A 142 1.91 34.95 -5.14
C GLU A 142 2.58 34.12 -6.24
N GLN A 143 3.93 34.14 -6.24
CA GLN A 143 4.70 33.33 -7.17
C GLN A 143 4.76 31.89 -6.68
N VAL A 144 4.30 30.95 -7.51
CA VAL A 144 4.31 29.52 -7.22
C VAL A 144 5.16 28.77 -8.24
N GLU A 145 5.91 27.78 -7.76
CA GLU A 145 6.61 26.84 -8.63
C GLU A 145 5.61 25.78 -9.10
N ILE A 146 5.40 25.73 -10.41
CA ILE A 146 4.57 24.72 -11.06
C ILE A 146 5.49 23.71 -11.73
N ILE A 147 5.22 22.43 -11.46
CA ILE A 147 5.94 21.32 -12.06
C ILE A 147 4.99 20.61 -13.04
N ASP A 148 5.38 20.53 -14.30
CA ASP A 148 4.67 19.73 -15.29
C ASP A 148 4.84 18.24 -14.93
N PRO A 149 3.78 17.51 -14.59
CA PRO A 149 3.87 16.13 -14.16
C PRO A 149 4.32 15.16 -15.27
N GLU A 150 4.13 15.54 -16.55
CA GLU A 150 4.54 14.70 -17.69
C GLU A 150 5.99 14.95 -18.10
N LYS A 151 6.42 16.21 -18.13
CA LYS A 151 7.72 16.63 -18.63
C LYS A 151 8.74 16.91 -17.55
N GLY A 152 8.29 17.09 -16.29
CA GLY A 152 9.16 17.49 -15.17
C GLY A 152 9.74 18.90 -15.28
N SER A 153 9.29 19.68 -16.27
CA SER A 153 9.71 21.07 -16.42
C SER A 153 9.14 21.92 -15.29
N ARG A 154 9.96 22.83 -14.77
CA ARG A 154 9.60 23.75 -13.68
C ARG A 154 9.48 25.14 -14.25
N PHE A 155 8.42 25.82 -13.90
CA PHE A 155 8.24 27.23 -14.21
C PHE A 155 7.58 27.94 -13.03
N TYR A 156 7.82 29.23 -12.93
CA TYR A 156 7.19 30.07 -11.92
C TYR A 156 6.08 30.85 -12.59
N ASP A 157 4.92 30.87 -11.94
CA ASP A 157 3.79 31.64 -12.39
C ASP A 157 3.17 32.39 -11.20
N SER A 158 2.50 33.48 -11.50
CA SER A 158 1.72 34.24 -10.52
C SER A 158 0.29 33.71 -10.50
N LEU A 159 -0.24 33.48 -9.33
CA LEU A 159 -1.65 33.10 -9.19
C LEU A 159 -2.55 34.26 -9.64
N GLU A 160 -3.46 33.97 -10.55
CA GLU A 160 -4.48 34.93 -11.02
C GLU A 160 -5.56 35.16 -9.96
N ASP A 161 -5.85 34.11 -9.14
CA ASP A 161 -6.83 34.11 -8.06
C ASP A 161 -6.26 33.47 -6.78
N GLU A 162 -6.84 33.82 -5.64
CA GLU A 162 -6.56 33.18 -4.35
C GLU A 162 -6.90 31.68 -4.39
N ARG A 163 -6.04 30.84 -3.87
CA ARG A 163 -6.26 29.40 -3.76
C ARG A 163 -6.04 28.92 -2.34
N GLN A 164 -6.97 28.12 -1.87
CA GLN A 164 -6.91 27.45 -0.60
C GLN A 164 -6.89 25.92 -0.82
N PHE A 165 -5.93 25.27 -0.18
CA PHE A 165 -5.83 23.81 -0.15
C PHE A 165 -6.07 23.35 1.27
N ASP A 166 -7.04 22.48 1.48
CA ASP A 166 -7.30 21.91 2.80
C ASP A 166 -6.25 20.83 3.17
N SER A 167 -6.28 20.41 4.43
CA SER A 167 -5.32 19.42 4.94
C SER A 167 -5.33 18.08 4.20
N THR A 168 -6.43 17.75 3.50
CA THR A 168 -6.56 16.51 2.74
C THR A 168 -5.94 16.57 1.36
N GLU A 169 -5.68 17.79 0.86
CA GLU A 169 -5.07 18.06 -0.43
C GLU A 169 -3.55 18.21 -0.35
N ILE A 170 -3.01 18.41 0.88
CA ILE A 170 -1.57 18.48 1.14
C ILE A 170 -0.91 17.17 0.72
N GLU A 171 0.22 17.29 0.05
CA GLU A 171 1.00 16.21 -0.57
C GLU A 171 0.30 15.45 -1.71
N ARG A 172 -0.97 15.75 -1.99
CA ARG A 172 -1.67 15.28 -3.19
C ARG A 172 -1.64 16.27 -4.33
N LYS A 173 -1.95 17.54 -4.03
CA LYS A 173 -2.02 18.63 -5.00
C LYS A 173 -0.93 19.67 -4.76
N VAL A 174 -0.55 19.87 -3.50
CA VAL A 174 0.47 20.82 -3.06
C VAL A 174 1.44 20.12 -2.14
N THR A 175 2.73 20.22 -2.43
CA THR A 175 3.79 19.68 -1.60
C THR A 175 4.21 20.70 -0.55
N SER A 176 4.38 20.27 0.69
CA SER A 176 4.86 21.11 1.81
C SER A 176 6.19 20.58 2.37
N PRO A 177 7.33 20.93 1.73
CA PRO A 177 8.66 20.45 2.16
C PRO A 177 9.01 20.80 3.61
N ASP A 178 8.62 21.99 4.08
CA ASP A 178 8.88 22.43 5.45
C ASP A 178 8.06 21.65 6.49
N SER A 179 6.81 21.33 6.16
CA SER A 179 5.98 20.46 6.99
C SER A 179 6.58 19.07 7.10
N ASN A 180 6.99 18.48 5.98
CA ASN A 180 7.66 17.18 5.95
C ASN A 180 8.95 17.17 6.75
N ARG A 181 9.76 18.24 6.64
CA ARG A 181 11.00 18.38 7.40
C ARG A 181 10.75 18.45 8.91
N LYS A 182 9.74 19.20 9.37
CA LYS A 182 9.36 19.24 10.79
C LYS A 182 8.95 17.87 11.32
N ILE A 183 8.16 17.12 10.54
CA ILE A 183 7.75 15.77 10.93
C ILE A 183 8.95 14.83 11.01
N LEU A 184 9.85 14.88 10.03
CA LEU A 184 11.08 14.09 10.04
C LEU A 184 12.00 14.45 11.22
N GLN A 185 12.02 15.71 11.66
CA GLN A 185 12.75 16.14 12.86
C GLN A 185 12.19 15.48 14.13
N GLU A 186 10.87 15.41 14.25
CA GLU A 186 10.24 14.71 15.38
C GLU A 186 10.53 13.20 15.34
N ILE A 187 10.45 12.57 14.15
CA ILE A 187 10.81 11.15 13.99
C ILE A 187 12.27 10.94 14.41
N LYS A 188 13.18 11.86 14.04
CA LYS A 188 14.57 11.80 14.44
C LYS A 188 14.71 11.86 15.95
N ARG A 189 14.04 12.82 16.61
CA ARG A 189 14.07 12.99 18.07
C ARG A 189 13.62 11.71 18.78
N TYR A 190 12.46 11.17 18.42
CA TYR A 190 11.96 9.92 19.00
C TYR A 190 12.87 8.73 18.71
N GLY A 191 13.42 8.64 17.48
CA GLY A 191 14.35 7.59 17.12
C GLY A 191 15.66 7.63 17.88
N GLU A 192 16.23 8.82 18.12
CA GLU A 192 17.45 9.00 18.91
C GLU A 192 17.22 8.73 20.42
N GLU A 193 16.05 9.10 20.95
CA GLU A 193 15.64 8.72 22.30
C GLU A 193 15.53 7.19 22.44
N HIS A 194 14.91 6.53 21.45
CA HIS A 194 14.83 5.08 21.40
C HIS A 194 16.21 4.44 21.31
N GLU A 195 17.08 4.93 20.43
CA GLU A 195 18.45 4.42 20.28
C GLU A 195 19.26 4.55 21.57
N THR A 196 19.09 5.67 22.28
CA THR A 196 19.73 5.88 23.58
C THR A 196 19.27 4.86 24.61
N ARG A 197 17.97 4.51 24.58
CA ARG A 197 17.36 3.59 25.54
C ARG A 197 17.64 2.12 25.24
N TYR A 198 17.64 1.74 23.95
CA TYR A 198 17.69 0.34 23.51
C TYR A 198 18.94 -0.05 22.73
N GLY A 199 19.86 0.90 22.48
CA GLY A 199 21.14 0.67 21.79
C GLY A 199 21.02 0.47 20.28
N ARG A 200 19.84 0.72 19.70
CA ARG A 200 19.58 0.65 18.25
C ARG A 200 18.52 1.65 17.81
N PHE A 201 18.66 2.16 16.62
CA PHE A 201 17.60 2.99 16.00
C PHE A 201 16.40 2.12 15.64
N PRO A 202 15.15 2.58 15.89
CA PRO A 202 13.94 1.78 15.61
C PRO A 202 13.75 1.57 14.11
N LYS A 203 13.35 0.37 13.71
CA LYS A 203 12.86 0.11 12.35
C LYS A 203 11.61 0.94 12.10
N THR A 204 11.68 1.80 11.11
CA THR A 204 10.67 2.82 10.83
C THR A 204 10.14 2.70 9.41
N LEU A 205 8.83 2.60 9.25
CA LEU A 205 8.14 2.59 7.97
C LEU A 205 7.33 3.87 7.80
N ILE A 206 7.58 4.62 6.73
CA ILE A 206 6.91 5.89 6.42
C ILE A 206 6.04 5.72 5.18
N PHE A 207 4.74 5.93 5.31
CA PHE A 207 3.81 5.93 4.19
C PHE A 207 3.71 7.31 3.55
N ALA A 208 4.24 7.45 2.34
CA ALA A 208 4.14 8.65 1.52
C ALA A 208 2.81 8.70 0.75
N ALA A 209 2.43 9.88 0.30
CA ALA A 209 1.18 10.08 -0.45
C ALA A 209 1.25 9.53 -1.88
N ASN A 210 2.40 9.63 -2.52
CA ASN A 210 2.59 9.18 -3.91
C ASN A 210 4.07 8.92 -4.24
N ASP A 211 4.29 8.25 -5.38
CA ASP A 211 5.59 8.09 -6.04
C ASP A 211 5.41 8.37 -7.55
N LEU A 212 5.08 9.62 -7.88
CA LEU A 212 4.85 10.06 -9.26
C LEU A 212 6.18 10.48 -9.93
N PRO A 213 6.32 10.30 -11.25
CA PRO A 213 7.44 10.87 -11.98
C PRO A 213 7.54 12.38 -11.70
N HIS A 214 8.74 12.90 -11.51
CA HIS A 214 9.06 14.32 -11.30
C HIS A 214 8.50 14.99 -10.04
N THR A 215 7.39 14.49 -9.46
CA THR A 215 6.71 15.06 -8.28
C THR A 215 6.55 14.05 -7.15
N SER A 216 7.46 13.10 -7.02
CA SER A 216 7.39 12.05 -6.02
C SER A 216 7.53 12.59 -4.60
N HIS A 217 6.49 12.43 -3.78
CA HIS A 217 6.54 12.68 -2.35
C HIS A 217 7.50 11.71 -1.65
N ALA A 218 7.52 10.44 -2.09
CA ALA A 218 8.45 9.44 -1.56
C ALA A 218 9.93 9.85 -1.77
N ASP A 219 10.31 10.33 -2.96
CA ASP A 219 11.68 10.78 -3.23
C ASP A 219 12.06 12.02 -2.42
N GLN A 220 11.12 12.94 -2.22
CA GLN A 220 11.35 14.13 -1.38
C GLN A 220 11.61 13.73 0.06
N LEU A 221 10.82 12.81 0.61
CA LEU A 221 10.99 12.31 1.97
C LEU A 221 12.33 11.59 2.15
N VAL A 222 12.71 10.72 1.21
CA VAL A 222 14.00 10.01 1.27
C VAL A 222 15.17 11.01 1.26
N ARG A 223 15.15 12.00 0.35
CA ARG A 223 16.19 13.03 0.27
C ARG A 223 16.27 13.84 1.56
N GLN A 224 15.15 14.36 2.05
CA GLN A 224 15.12 15.14 3.29
C GLN A 224 15.55 14.32 4.51
N ALA A 225 15.13 13.04 4.58
CA ALA A 225 15.52 12.15 5.65
C ALA A 225 17.02 11.87 5.61
N ARG A 226 17.62 11.57 4.44
CA ARG A 226 19.07 11.36 4.30
C ARG A 226 19.87 12.58 4.76
N GLU A 227 19.47 13.77 4.33
CA GLU A 227 20.09 15.04 4.76
C GLU A 227 19.98 15.25 6.27
N LEU A 228 18.79 15.04 6.84
CA LEU A 228 18.50 15.33 8.23
C LEU A 228 19.16 14.35 9.19
N PHE A 229 19.10 13.05 8.89
CA PHE A 229 19.69 12.00 9.72
C PHE A 229 21.21 11.93 9.58
N ASN A 230 21.74 12.20 8.39
CA ASN A 230 23.17 12.21 8.08
C ASN A 230 23.92 10.93 8.55
N ARG A 231 23.32 9.76 8.29
CA ARG A 231 23.85 8.43 8.69
C ARG A 231 24.26 7.56 7.51
N GLY A 232 24.49 8.16 6.33
CA GLY A 232 24.80 7.46 5.10
C GLY A 232 23.55 7.10 4.27
N GLU A 233 23.79 6.73 3.01
CA GLU A 233 22.71 6.47 2.05
C GLU A 233 21.92 5.18 2.36
N SER A 234 22.57 4.18 2.96
CA SER A 234 21.95 2.90 3.33
C SER A 234 20.96 3.03 4.48
N PHE A 235 21.04 4.10 5.27
CA PHE A 235 20.19 4.28 6.45
C PHE A 235 18.72 4.52 6.10
N VAL A 236 18.45 5.20 4.97
CA VAL A 236 17.09 5.48 4.47
C VAL A 236 16.94 4.95 3.06
N ASP A 237 15.94 4.12 2.84
CA ASP A 237 15.65 3.55 1.51
C ASP A 237 14.21 3.84 1.07
N LYS A 238 13.97 3.73 -0.25
CA LYS A 238 12.65 3.78 -0.87
C LYS A 238 12.26 2.38 -1.32
N ILE A 239 11.08 1.91 -0.91
CA ILE A 239 10.52 0.64 -1.37
C ILE A 239 9.12 0.88 -1.93
N THR A 240 9.02 1.04 -3.23
CA THR A 240 7.77 1.20 -3.98
C THR A 240 7.76 0.22 -5.15
N GLY A 241 6.62 0.06 -5.82
CA GLY A 241 6.53 -0.77 -7.02
C GLY A 241 7.41 -0.32 -8.19
N LYS A 242 8.00 0.89 -8.11
CA LYS A 242 8.85 1.48 -9.17
C LYS A 242 10.34 1.29 -8.97
N VAL A 243 10.77 0.79 -7.81
CA VAL A 243 12.20 0.49 -7.59
C VAL A 243 12.59 -0.81 -8.28
N ASP A 244 13.87 -0.92 -8.66
CA ASP A 244 14.38 -2.20 -9.17
C ASP A 244 14.37 -3.24 -8.03
N ARG A 245 13.91 -4.45 -8.33
CA ARG A 245 13.88 -5.60 -7.41
C ARG A 245 13.27 -5.31 -6.03
N PRO A 246 12.04 -4.84 -5.93
CA PRO A 246 11.43 -4.44 -4.66
C PRO A 246 11.43 -5.55 -3.60
N LEU A 247 11.29 -6.81 -3.98
CA LEU A 247 11.35 -7.96 -3.07
C LEU A 247 12.73 -8.11 -2.40
N GLN A 248 13.82 -7.73 -3.07
CA GLN A 248 15.14 -7.74 -2.47
C GLN A 248 15.25 -6.66 -1.39
N HIS A 249 14.82 -5.44 -1.68
CA HIS A 249 14.78 -4.33 -0.71
C HIS A 249 13.93 -4.68 0.52
N ILE A 250 12.77 -5.32 0.34
CA ILE A 250 11.94 -5.81 1.44
C ILE A 250 12.70 -6.83 2.30
N ARG A 251 13.39 -7.78 1.68
CA ARG A 251 14.20 -8.77 2.42
C ARG A 251 15.34 -8.12 3.20
N GLU A 252 15.97 -7.11 2.62
CA GLU A 252 17.04 -6.35 3.30
C GLU A 252 16.47 -5.56 4.47
N PHE A 253 15.36 -4.85 4.30
CA PHE A 253 14.69 -4.16 5.38
C PHE A 253 14.27 -5.10 6.51
N ARG A 254 13.77 -6.28 6.18
CA ARG A 254 13.39 -7.30 7.18
C ARG A 254 14.58 -7.86 7.96
N ASN A 255 15.70 -8.18 7.28
CA ASN A 255 16.72 -9.07 7.82
C ASN A 255 18.03 -8.36 8.22
N ARG A 256 18.21 -7.09 7.83
CA ARG A 256 19.42 -6.31 8.11
C ARG A 256 19.13 -5.16 9.07
N LYS A 257 20.16 -4.65 9.73
CA LYS A 257 20.04 -3.44 10.55
C LYS A 257 19.68 -2.22 9.71
N GLU A 258 20.23 -2.12 8.50
CA GLU A 258 19.95 -1.07 7.53
C GLU A 258 19.31 -1.67 6.27
N PRO A 259 18.38 -0.95 5.68
CA PRO A 259 17.89 0.38 6.06
C PRO A 259 17.14 0.36 7.40
N ALA A 260 17.32 1.41 8.21
CA ALA A 260 16.56 1.60 9.44
C ALA A 260 15.21 2.29 9.16
N ILE A 261 15.17 3.16 8.15
CA ILE A 261 13.97 3.88 7.72
C ILE A 261 13.66 3.49 6.28
N VAL A 262 12.41 3.14 6.02
CA VAL A 262 11.89 2.89 4.67
C VAL A 262 10.71 3.79 4.38
N VAL A 263 10.73 4.41 3.20
CA VAL A 263 9.61 5.18 2.65
C VAL A 263 8.91 4.34 1.58
N THR A 264 7.61 4.15 1.73
CA THR A 264 6.76 3.39 0.79
C THR A 264 5.49 4.17 0.45
N VAL A 265 4.74 3.70 -0.55
CA VAL A 265 3.40 4.19 -0.86
C VAL A 265 2.38 3.12 -0.51
N ASP A 266 2.39 1.97 -1.19
CA ASP A 266 1.40 0.91 -1.02
C ASP A 266 1.99 -0.49 -0.82
N LEU A 267 3.26 -0.69 -1.22
CA LEU A 267 3.84 -2.03 -1.36
C LEU A 267 3.98 -2.80 -0.03
N LEU A 268 4.11 -2.11 1.09
CA LEU A 268 4.29 -2.68 2.43
C LEU A 268 3.02 -2.58 3.30
N SER A 269 1.86 -2.42 2.68
CA SER A 269 0.59 -2.25 3.41
C SER A 269 0.02 -3.55 3.95
N THR A 270 0.20 -4.67 3.23
CA THR A 270 -0.32 -6.00 3.62
C THR A 270 0.63 -7.11 3.16
N GLY A 271 0.58 -8.26 3.85
CA GLY A 271 1.30 -9.46 3.44
C GLY A 271 2.82 -9.46 3.65
N VAL A 272 3.37 -8.45 4.30
CA VAL A 272 4.79 -8.37 4.63
C VAL A 272 4.98 -8.38 6.14
N ASP A 273 5.69 -9.38 6.62
CA ASP A 273 6.06 -9.52 8.03
C ASP A 273 7.47 -8.95 8.25
N ILE A 274 7.59 -7.92 9.08
CA ILE A 274 8.85 -7.29 9.51
C ILE A 274 8.86 -7.30 11.03
N PRO A 275 9.43 -8.36 11.66
CA PRO A 275 9.33 -8.57 13.10
C PRO A 275 9.90 -7.42 13.95
N ASP A 276 10.94 -6.75 13.45
CA ASP A 276 11.61 -5.65 14.14
C ASP A 276 11.00 -4.26 13.85
N LEU A 277 9.84 -4.20 13.18
CA LEU A 277 9.16 -2.94 12.90
C LEU A 277 8.60 -2.33 14.18
N GLU A 278 8.98 -1.09 14.48
CA GLU A 278 8.61 -0.41 15.72
C GLU A 278 7.85 0.89 15.48
N TYR A 279 8.20 1.62 14.42
CA TYR A 279 7.55 2.89 14.09
C TYR A 279 6.87 2.81 12.73
N ILE A 280 5.58 3.18 12.71
CA ILE A 280 4.81 3.34 11.48
C ILE A 280 4.33 4.79 11.43
N VAL A 281 4.66 5.49 10.35
CA VAL A 281 4.36 6.91 10.18
C VAL A 281 3.50 7.11 8.93
N PHE A 282 2.36 7.74 9.09
CA PHE A 282 1.46 8.07 7.98
C PHE A 282 1.60 9.54 7.61
N LEU A 283 2.20 9.80 6.45
CA LEU A 283 2.27 11.13 5.82
C LEU A 283 1.23 11.29 4.70
N ARG A 284 0.25 10.42 4.68
CA ARG A 284 -0.91 10.47 3.80
C ARG A 284 -2.20 10.34 4.61
N PRO A 285 -3.33 10.87 4.11
CA PRO A 285 -4.63 10.61 4.74
C PRO A 285 -4.96 9.12 4.74
N VAL A 286 -5.32 8.58 5.89
CA VAL A 286 -5.84 7.22 6.04
C VAL A 286 -7.36 7.29 6.04
N LYS A 287 -8.00 6.67 5.06
CA LYS A 287 -9.46 6.79 4.84
C LYS A 287 -10.28 5.67 5.45
N SER A 288 -9.68 4.58 5.90
CA SER A 288 -10.41 3.49 6.52
C SER A 288 -10.01 3.34 8.00
N ARG A 289 -10.99 3.01 8.83
CA ARG A 289 -10.72 2.43 10.15
C ARG A 289 -10.18 1.02 9.91
N ILE A 290 -8.97 0.78 10.33
CA ILE A 290 -8.43 -0.57 10.46
C ILE A 290 -9.03 -1.17 11.71
#